data_619115d5306049b10781804d672862d9
#
_entry.id   619115d5306049b10781804d672862d9
#
_cell.length_a   1.000
_cell.length_b   1.000
_cell.length_c   1.000
_cell.angle_alpha   90.00
_cell.angle_beta   90.00
_cell.angle_gamma   90.00
#
_symmetry.space_group_name_H-M   'P 1'
#
loop_
_entity.id
_entity.type
_entity.pdbx_description
1 polymer ?
#
loop_
_entity_poly.entity_id
_entity_poly.type
_entity_poly.pdbx_seq_one_letter_code
_entity_poly.pdbx_strand_id
1 'polypeptide(L)'
;MGETVDESMLFLNQDNHVLVDKAVAEALENKAECILCMDDAICSRVLKNLRERHVKIPEDVRVASFYNSTVLENNIPSITSLKFDAKELGMVACKTLLDLTEGQEVKERTLLPYEVVLKESTK
;
A
#
# COMPACT_ATOMS: atom_id res chain seq x y z
N MET A 1 -13.81 -8.28 16.69
CA MET A 1 -13.63 -7.02 17.46
C MET A 1 -12.97 -6.02 16.54
N GLY A 2 -13.62 -4.91 16.24
CA GLY A 2 -13.01 -3.84 15.45
C GLY A 2 -12.27 -2.90 16.39
N GLU A 3 -10.95 -2.94 16.37
CA GLU A 3 -10.17 -1.83 16.93
C GLU A 3 -10.37 -0.63 16.01
N THR A 4 -10.62 0.53 16.59
CA THR A 4 -10.70 1.79 15.84
C THR A 4 -9.29 2.25 15.55
N VAL A 5 -9.00 2.50 14.27
CA VAL A 5 -7.73 3.14 13.89
C VAL A 5 -7.76 4.59 14.38
N ASP A 6 -6.70 5.02 15.06
CA ASP A 6 -6.53 6.41 15.45
C ASP A 6 -6.37 7.28 14.19
N GLU A 7 -7.25 8.26 14.01
CA GLU A 7 -7.23 9.13 12.82
C GLU A 7 -5.91 9.91 12.69
N SER A 8 -5.20 10.17 13.79
CA SER A 8 -3.86 10.78 13.77
C SER A 8 -2.80 9.94 13.07
N MET A 9 -3.06 8.63 12.89
CA MET A 9 -2.20 7.69 12.17
C MET A 9 -2.60 7.50 10.70
N LEU A 10 -3.58 8.27 10.21
CA LEU A 10 -4.02 8.28 8.82
C LEU A 10 -3.42 9.48 8.09
N PHE A 11 -2.40 9.24 7.29
CA PHE A 11 -1.71 10.25 6.50
C PHE A 11 -2.29 10.29 5.08
N LEU A 12 -3.21 11.22 4.85
CA LEU A 12 -3.88 11.40 3.55
C LEU A 12 -3.17 12.47 2.70
N ASN A 13 -3.44 12.43 1.38
CA ASN A 13 -2.92 13.42 0.39
C ASN A 13 -1.38 13.55 0.38
N GLN A 14 -0.69 12.42 0.47
CA GLN A 14 0.77 12.35 0.46
C GLN A 14 1.31 12.39 -0.98
N ASP A 15 0.97 13.43 -1.73
CA ASP A 15 1.28 13.61 -3.16
C ASP A 15 2.68 14.20 -3.43
N ASN A 16 3.39 14.59 -2.37
CA ASN A 16 4.76 15.06 -2.50
C ASN A 16 5.71 14.46 -1.45
N HIS A 17 7.00 14.45 -1.77
CA HIS A 17 8.03 13.82 -0.95
C HIS A 17 8.18 14.42 0.46
N VAL A 18 7.94 15.72 0.59
CA VAL A 18 8.07 16.42 1.88
C VAL A 18 6.99 15.95 2.85
N LEU A 19 5.77 15.75 2.35
CA LEU A 19 4.66 15.26 3.16
C LEU A 19 4.89 13.81 3.60
N VAL A 20 5.38 12.95 2.70
CA VAL A 20 5.73 11.56 3.05
C VAL A 20 6.82 11.53 4.12
N ASP A 21 7.86 12.34 4.00
CA ASP A 21 8.96 12.39 4.98
C ASP A 21 8.48 12.85 6.36
N LYS A 22 7.53 13.81 6.38
CA LYS A 22 6.90 14.30 7.60
C LYS A 22 6.02 13.23 8.26
N ALA A 23 5.22 12.53 7.45
CA ALA A 23 4.38 11.43 7.90
C ALA A 23 5.20 10.29 8.52
N VAL A 24 6.33 9.92 7.90
CA VAL A 24 7.24 8.91 8.45
C VAL A 24 7.82 9.36 9.78
N ALA A 25 8.25 10.63 9.89
CA ALA A 25 8.78 11.16 11.14
C ALA A 25 7.73 11.07 12.27
N GLU A 26 6.51 11.51 12.00
CA GLU A 26 5.41 11.50 12.95
C GLU A 26 4.99 10.07 13.33
N ALA A 27 4.95 9.14 12.38
CA ALA A 27 4.68 7.72 12.65
C ALA A 27 5.73 7.12 13.60
N LEU A 28 7.02 7.42 13.38
CA LEU A 28 8.10 6.94 14.24
C LEU A 28 8.06 7.57 15.65
N GLU A 29 7.76 8.86 15.77
CA GLU A 29 7.57 9.55 17.04
C GLU A 29 6.43 8.94 17.85
N ASN A 30 5.34 8.56 17.19
CA ASN A 30 4.20 7.87 17.77
C ASN A 30 4.42 6.37 17.96
N LYS A 31 5.63 5.85 17.71
CA LYS A 31 6.02 4.44 17.89
C LYS A 31 5.14 3.48 17.08
N ALA A 32 4.81 3.85 15.86
CA ALA A 32 4.09 2.97 14.95
C ALA A 32 4.88 1.67 14.71
N GLU A 33 4.26 0.53 14.93
CA GLU A 33 4.87 -0.78 14.72
C GLU A 33 4.86 -1.20 13.24
N CYS A 34 3.97 -0.61 12.44
CA CYS A 34 3.85 -0.91 11.02
C CYS A 34 3.43 0.34 10.23
N ILE A 35 4.00 0.49 9.05
CA ILE A 35 3.60 1.49 8.05
C ILE A 35 3.00 0.77 6.85
N LEU A 36 1.73 1.09 6.54
CA LEU A 36 1.02 0.56 5.38
C LEU A 36 0.97 1.62 4.28
N CYS A 37 1.56 1.32 3.14
CA CYS A 37 1.62 2.21 1.98
C CYS A 37 0.54 1.86 0.96
N MET A 38 -0.10 2.87 0.38
CA MET A 38 -1.19 2.67 -0.58
C MET A 38 -0.69 2.34 -1.99
N ASP A 39 0.51 2.78 -2.35
CA ASP A 39 1.14 2.51 -3.65
C ASP A 39 2.67 2.32 -3.54
N ASP A 40 3.31 1.97 -4.64
CA ASP A 40 4.73 1.69 -4.71
C ASP A 40 5.60 2.96 -4.70
N ALA A 41 5.11 4.08 -5.21
CA ALA A 41 5.85 5.34 -5.21
C ALA A 41 5.98 5.89 -3.78
N ILE A 42 4.87 5.91 -3.03
CA ILE A 42 4.85 6.27 -1.61
C ILE A 42 5.72 5.30 -0.82
N CYS A 43 5.54 3.99 -1.05
CA CYS A 43 6.32 2.96 -0.35
C CYS A 43 7.83 3.12 -0.59
N SER A 44 8.25 3.34 -1.82
CA SER A 44 9.66 3.58 -2.17
C SER A 44 10.22 4.80 -1.45
N ARG A 45 9.43 5.87 -1.30
CA ARG A 45 9.85 7.06 -0.54
C ARG A 45 9.95 6.78 0.96
N VAL A 46 9.00 6.05 1.53
CA VAL A 46 9.03 5.58 2.93
C VAL A 46 10.29 4.76 3.18
N LEU A 47 10.58 3.77 2.34
CA LEU A 47 11.77 2.92 2.45
C LEU A 47 13.08 3.72 2.40
N LYS A 48 13.14 4.71 1.49
CA LYS A 48 14.29 5.61 1.41
C LYS A 48 14.47 6.40 2.71
N ASN A 49 13.39 7.00 3.22
CA ASN A 49 13.41 7.79 4.45
C ASN A 49 13.82 6.96 5.68
N LEU A 50 13.27 5.75 5.82
CA LEU A 50 13.63 4.82 6.91
C LEU A 50 15.13 4.45 6.84
N ARG A 51 15.65 4.20 5.64
CA ARG A 51 17.08 3.91 5.43
C ARG A 51 17.98 5.09 5.80
N GLU A 52 17.62 6.31 5.40
CA GLU A 52 18.35 7.53 5.75
C GLU A 52 18.38 7.79 7.26
N ARG A 53 17.34 7.35 7.97
CA ARG A 53 17.23 7.42 9.44
C ARG A 53 17.84 6.22 10.17
N HIS A 54 18.40 5.25 9.44
CA HIS A 54 18.95 4.01 10.00
C HIS A 54 17.93 3.15 10.77
N VAL A 55 16.65 3.28 10.42
CA VAL A 55 15.55 2.47 10.98
C VAL A 55 15.54 1.12 10.28
N LYS A 56 15.56 0.04 11.05
CA LYS A 56 15.61 -1.33 10.54
C LYS A 56 14.20 -1.88 10.25
N ILE A 57 14.09 -2.60 9.14
CA ILE A 57 12.88 -3.31 8.72
C ILE A 57 13.22 -4.81 8.69
N PRO A 58 12.48 -5.66 9.40
CA PRO A 58 11.24 -5.40 10.16
C PRO A 58 11.45 -5.09 11.66
N GLU A 59 12.68 -5.04 12.17
CA GLU A 59 13.00 -5.07 13.60
C GLU A 59 12.45 -3.84 14.36
N ASP A 60 12.61 -2.63 13.79
CA ASP A 60 12.15 -1.38 14.42
C ASP A 60 10.74 -1.00 13.94
N VAL A 61 10.45 -1.22 12.66
CA VAL A 61 9.15 -0.96 12.05
C VAL A 61 8.90 -1.92 10.89
N ARG A 62 7.69 -2.46 10.80
CA ARG A 62 7.25 -3.27 9.67
C ARG A 62 6.72 -2.37 8.55
N VAL A 63 6.88 -2.81 7.30
CA VAL A 63 6.35 -2.10 6.14
C VAL A 63 5.56 -3.04 5.26
N ALA A 64 4.37 -2.61 4.85
CA ALA A 64 3.54 -3.32 3.90
C ALA A 64 3.00 -2.36 2.83
N SER A 65 2.61 -2.89 1.68
CA SER A 65 2.06 -2.11 0.57
C SER A 65 0.81 -2.77 -0.01
N PHE A 66 -0.16 -1.96 -0.42
CA PHE A 66 -1.30 -2.43 -1.21
C PHE A 66 -0.93 -2.76 -2.66
N TYR A 67 0.26 -2.37 -3.12
CA TYR A 67 0.71 -2.65 -4.47
C TYR A 67 1.94 -3.57 -4.47
N ASN A 68 1.95 -4.56 -5.36
CA ASN A 68 3.06 -5.51 -5.53
C ASN A 68 3.80 -5.22 -6.84
N SER A 69 4.64 -4.20 -6.85
CA SER A 69 5.50 -3.90 -7.98
C SER A 69 6.82 -4.67 -7.92
N THR A 70 7.47 -4.83 -9.07
CA THR A 70 8.81 -5.43 -9.15
C THR A 70 9.85 -4.65 -8.35
N VAL A 71 9.65 -3.35 -8.16
CA VAL A 71 10.53 -2.49 -7.34
C VAL A 71 10.45 -2.91 -5.86
N LEU A 72 9.25 -3.13 -5.34
CA LEU A 72 9.04 -3.55 -3.96
C LEU A 72 9.42 -5.02 -3.73
N GLU A 73 9.24 -5.85 -4.75
CA GLU A 73 9.61 -7.27 -4.71
C GLU A 73 11.13 -7.46 -4.66
N ASN A 74 11.88 -6.63 -5.38
CA ASN A 74 13.36 -6.66 -5.42
C ASN A 74 14.01 -5.77 -4.35
N ASN A 75 13.25 -5.13 -3.47
CA ASN A 75 13.82 -4.38 -2.36
C ASN A 75 14.42 -5.31 -1.30
N ILE A 76 15.34 -4.83 -0.49
CA ILE A 76 15.92 -5.54 0.65
C ILE A 76 15.63 -4.74 1.94
N PRO A 77 14.81 -5.29 2.85
CA PRO A 77 14.02 -6.53 2.74
C PRO A 77 12.91 -6.43 1.68
N SER A 78 12.47 -7.56 1.14
CA SER A 78 11.34 -7.63 0.21
C SER A 78 10.02 -7.26 0.92
N ILE A 79 9.17 -6.49 0.25
CA ILE A 79 8.01 -5.85 0.89
C ILE A 79 6.75 -6.71 0.80
N THR A 80 6.16 -7.02 1.94
CA THR A 80 4.83 -7.64 2.06
C THR A 80 3.79 -6.80 1.32
N SER A 81 2.95 -7.43 0.50
CA SER A 81 2.05 -6.72 -0.39
C SER A 81 0.84 -7.54 -0.79
N LEU A 82 -0.17 -6.88 -1.36
CA LEU A 82 -1.28 -7.53 -2.02
C LEU A 82 -0.89 -7.89 -3.45
N LYS A 83 -1.24 -9.11 -3.85
CA LYS A 83 -1.16 -9.57 -5.24
C LYS A 83 -2.57 -9.75 -5.79
N PHE A 84 -2.86 -9.13 -6.91
CA PHE A 84 -4.10 -9.27 -7.67
C PHE A 84 -3.78 -9.28 -9.17
N ASP A 85 -4.69 -9.84 -9.96
CA ASP A 85 -4.52 -9.87 -11.41
C ASP A 85 -4.95 -8.53 -12.03
N ALA A 86 -3.97 -7.68 -12.33
CA ALA A 86 -4.21 -6.37 -12.95
C ALA A 86 -4.80 -6.49 -14.37
N LYS A 87 -4.54 -7.59 -15.10
CA LYS A 87 -5.12 -7.85 -16.41
C LYS A 87 -6.62 -8.17 -16.27
N GLU A 88 -6.97 -9.03 -15.32
CA GLU A 88 -8.36 -9.33 -15.00
C GLU A 88 -9.11 -8.07 -14.56
N LEU A 89 -8.50 -7.25 -13.68
CA LEU A 89 -9.06 -5.97 -13.27
C LEU A 89 -9.37 -5.08 -14.48
N GLY A 90 -8.42 -4.93 -15.41
CA GLY A 90 -8.62 -4.15 -16.63
C GLY A 90 -9.73 -4.70 -17.51
N MET A 91 -9.80 -6.02 -17.70
CA MET A 91 -10.86 -6.64 -18.51
C MET A 91 -12.24 -6.44 -17.89
N VAL A 92 -12.37 -6.63 -16.57
CA VAL A 92 -13.65 -6.42 -15.86
C VAL A 92 -14.07 -4.95 -15.92
N ALA A 93 -13.14 -4.01 -15.73
CA ALA A 93 -13.43 -2.59 -15.82
C ALA A 93 -13.89 -2.17 -17.23
N CYS A 94 -13.21 -2.63 -18.28
CA CYS A 94 -13.60 -2.37 -19.66
C CYS A 94 -14.98 -2.95 -19.99
N LYS A 95 -15.25 -4.19 -19.58
CA LYS A 95 -16.55 -4.82 -19.79
C LYS A 95 -17.65 -4.03 -19.09
N THR A 96 -17.46 -3.68 -17.82
CA THR A 96 -18.44 -2.90 -17.05
C THR A 96 -18.74 -1.56 -17.72
N LEU A 97 -17.70 -0.89 -18.25
CA LEU A 97 -17.88 0.37 -18.97
C LEU A 97 -18.69 0.19 -20.26
N LEU A 98 -18.40 -0.86 -21.05
CA LEU A 98 -19.15 -1.18 -22.27
C LEU A 98 -20.63 -1.47 -21.95
N ASP A 99 -20.88 -2.32 -20.97
CA ASP A 99 -22.24 -2.66 -20.53
C ASP A 99 -23.02 -1.39 -20.11
N LEU A 100 -22.37 -0.46 -19.38
CA LEU A 100 -22.96 0.85 -19.04
C LEU A 100 -23.25 1.71 -20.26
N THR A 101 -22.37 1.76 -21.25
CA THR A 101 -22.58 2.57 -22.46
C THR A 101 -23.70 1.99 -23.35
N GLU A 102 -23.97 0.69 -23.24
CA GLU A 102 -25.08 -0.01 -23.90
C GLU A 102 -26.41 0.07 -23.11
N GLY A 103 -26.41 0.77 -21.98
CA GLY A 103 -27.61 0.94 -21.13
C GLY A 103 -27.97 -0.29 -20.30
N GLN A 104 -27.03 -1.21 -20.09
CA GLN A 104 -27.24 -2.39 -19.26
C GLN A 104 -27.07 -2.04 -17.78
N GLU A 105 -27.79 -2.75 -16.92
CA GLU A 105 -27.56 -2.65 -15.47
C GLU A 105 -26.24 -3.33 -15.10
N VAL A 106 -25.40 -2.61 -14.37
CA VAL A 106 -24.13 -3.11 -13.84
C VAL A 106 -24.12 -3.02 -12.33
N LYS A 107 -23.30 -3.85 -11.70
CA LYS A 107 -23.09 -3.79 -10.25
C LYS A 107 -22.32 -2.52 -9.90
N GLU A 108 -22.77 -1.78 -8.89
CA GLU A 108 -22.06 -0.60 -8.37
C GLU A 108 -20.65 -0.92 -7.90
N ARG A 109 -20.43 -2.15 -7.43
CA ARG A 109 -19.14 -2.61 -6.91
C ARG A 109 -18.85 -4.05 -7.31
N THR A 110 -17.69 -4.28 -7.90
CA THR A 110 -17.17 -5.61 -8.20
C THR A 110 -15.84 -5.80 -7.47
N LEU A 111 -15.76 -6.84 -6.64
CA LEU A 111 -14.52 -7.21 -5.95
C LEU A 111 -13.85 -8.34 -6.71
N LEU A 112 -12.56 -8.19 -7.00
CA LEU A 112 -11.74 -9.24 -7.56
C LEU A 112 -10.98 -9.98 -6.45
N PRO A 113 -10.61 -11.26 -6.69
CA PRO A 113 -9.79 -11.99 -5.74
C PRO A 113 -8.41 -11.35 -5.59
N TYR A 114 -7.86 -11.43 -4.37
CA TYR A 114 -6.52 -10.98 -4.03
C TYR A 114 -5.84 -11.97 -3.08
N GLU A 115 -4.54 -11.91 -3.02
CA GLU A 115 -3.71 -12.69 -2.12
C GLU A 115 -2.79 -11.76 -1.33
N VAL A 116 -2.66 -12.00 -0.01
CA VAL A 116 -1.65 -11.32 0.81
C VAL A 116 -0.37 -12.13 0.74
N VAL A 117 0.66 -11.56 0.15
CA VAL A 117 1.98 -12.19 0.02
C VAL A 117 2.89 -11.67 1.13
N LEU A 118 3.03 -12.47 2.19
CA LEU A 118 3.92 -12.15 3.32
C LEU A 118 5.38 -12.34 2.91
N LYS A 119 6.17 -11.28 3.07
CA LYS A 119 7.59 -11.23 2.74
C LYS A 119 8.42 -10.79 3.95
N GLU A 120 9.70 -10.51 3.74
CA GLU A 120 10.68 -10.22 4.81
C GLU A 120 10.34 -8.98 5.65
N SER A 121 9.69 -7.98 5.06
CA SER A 121 9.40 -6.71 5.74
C SER A 121 8.38 -6.78 6.88
N THR A 122 7.75 -7.95 7.09
CA THR A 122 6.75 -8.17 8.16
C THR A 122 6.98 -9.48 8.94
N LYS A 123 8.04 -10.22 8.65
CA LYS A 123 8.35 -11.50 9.32
C LYS A 123 9.20 -11.31 10.57
#